data_ba78fb610f23c8816f0d30213d4c8c28
#
_entry.id   ba78fb610f23c8816f0d30213d4c8c28
#
_cell.length_a   1.000
_cell.length_b   1.000
_cell.length_c   1.000
_cell.angle_alpha   90.00
_cell.angle_beta   90.00
_cell.angle_gamma   90.00
#
_symmetry.space_group_name_H-M   'P 1'
#
loop_
_entity.id
_entity.type
_entity.pdbx_description
1 polymer ?
#
loop_
_entity_poly.entity_id
_entity_poly.type
_entity_poly.pdbx_seq_one_letter_code
_entity_poly.pdbx_strand_id
1 'polypeptide(L)'
;MLNLVKYTNLNIINKKMCNTSLTNLHFLLIKYPLLKAEGNAIMFRVIYMYVCPICKKRLRKLDNVWHCQNGHSFDIARKGYVNLLTTKGRNPKNAGDNAEMVKARTDFLDRDYYLPLAKKTAEVMGGLLENVKQPYIIDSGCGEGFYTVNYAKALPKAKFYGIDISKAAVAHCMTRIHCEKITNCEFAVASSFQLPFIDKFADLIVCTFAPVSNDEYARVLKDGGKLVVVSPSPRHLFELKEVLYEKPYENKPNVYGLNKFDESEEMIFEYPVVLESHEDIFNLFTMTPYYYKTSAEAVEKLKKVNRLELTCGFSIRTFTKKRGF
;
A
#
# COMPACT_ATOMS: atom_id res chain seq x y z
N MET A 1 19.87 -39.81 6.10
CA MET A 1 18.46 -39.45 5.81
C MET A 1 18.25 -38.07 5.16
N LEU A 2 19.26 -37.24 4.96
CA LEU A 2 19.11 -35.91 4.31
C LEU A 2 19.13 -35.93 2.77
N ASN A 3 19.46 -37.03 2.13
CA ASN A 3 19.61 -37.08 0.66
C ASN A 3 18.36 -37.51 -0.11
N LEU A 4 17.35 -38.11 0.52
CA LEU A 4 16.13 -38.56 -0.18
C LEU A 4 15.09 -37.44 -0.43
N VAL A 5 15.06 -36.41 0.39
CA VAL A 5 14.09 -35.29 0.25
C VAL A 5 14.43 -34.37 -0.94
N LYS A 6 15.72 -34.33 -1.35
CA LYS A 6 16.13 -33.55 -2.53
C LYS A 6 15.69 -34.15 -3.87
N TYR A 7 15.59 -35.47 -3.96
CA TYR A 7 15.26 -36.15 -5.23
C TYR A 7 13.79 -36.22 -5.54
N THR A 8 12.90 -36.24 -4.53
CA THR A 8 11.46 -36.26 -4.73
C THR A 8 10.91 -34.95 -5.29
N ASN A 9 11.47 -33.81 -4.90
CA ASN A 9 11.02 -32.50 -5.42
C ASN A 9 11.48 -32.23 -6.87
N LEU A 10 12.64 -32.73 -7.29
CA LEU A 10 13.09 -32.60 -8.69
C LEU A 10 12.23 -33.41 -9.66
N ASN A 11 11.79 -34.61 -9.26
CA ASN A 11 10.94 -35.46 -10.10
C ASN A 11 9.52 -34.89 -10.29
N ILE A 12 8.98 -34.18 -9.30
CA ILE A 12 7.68 -33.53 -9.42
C ILE A 12 7.78 -32.32 -10.36
N ILE A 13 8.86 -31.56 -10.30
CA ILE A 13 9.10 -30.41 -11.19
C ILE A 13 9.33 -30.88 -12.63
N ASN A 14 10.13 -31.90 -12.85
CA ASN A 14 10.37 -32.47 -14.18
C ASN A 14 9.11 -33.12 -14.79
N LYS A 15 8.26 -33.76 -13.98
CA LYS A 15 7.00 -34.33 -14.47
C LYS A 15 5.95 -33.26 -14.84
N LYS A 16 5.94 -32.10 -14.18
CA LYS A 16 5.09 -30.95 -14.55
C LYS A 16 5.61 -30.20 -15.80
N MET A 17 6.93 -30.19 -16.04
CA MET A 17 7.51 -29.54 -17.21
C MET A 17 7.29 -30.29 -18.51
N CYS A 18 7.15 -31.63 -18.48
CA CYS A 18 6.90 -32.43 -19.68
C CYS A 18 5.47 -32.30 -20.27
N ASN A 19 4.51 -31.75 -19.50
CA ASN A 19 3.11 -31.64 -19.93
C ASN A 19 2.59 -30.19 -20.10
N THR A 20 3.46 -29.18 -20.08
CA THR A 20 3.05 -27.78 -20.26
C THR A 20 3.40 -27.29 -21.66
N SER A 21 2.43 -26.73 -22.37
CA SER A 21 2.65 -26.06 -23.66
C SER A 21 3.59 -24.86 -23.49
N LEU A 22 4.35 -24.53 -24.55
CA LEU A 22 5.33 -23.42 -24.59
C LEU A 22 4.81 -22.07 -24.04
N THR A 23 3.51 -21.83 -24.11
CA THR A 23 2.83 -20.62 -23.58
C THR A 23 2.87 -20.55 -22.04
N ASN A 24 2.81 -21.69 -21.35
CA ASN A 24 2.89 -21.73 -19.89
C ASN A 24 4.33 -21.58 -19.37
N LEU A 25 5.32 -21.94 -20.18
CA LEU A 25 6.73 -21.76 -19.83
C LEU A 25 7.12 -20.27 -19.81
N HIS A 26 6.56 -19.50 -20.75
CA HIS A 26 6.78 -18.04 -20.80
C HIS A 26 6.19 -17.32 -19.58
N PHE A 27 5.03 -17.77 -19.09
CA PHE A 27 4.39 -17.23 -17.88
C PHE A 27 5.17 -17.55 -16.59
N LEU A 28 5.80 -18.72 -16.52
CA LEU A 28 6.68 -19.13 -15.42
C LEU A 28 8.01 -18.34 -15.42
N LEU A 29 8.56 -18.04 -16.59
CA LEU A 29 9.81 -17.28 -16.73
C LEU A 29 9.66 -15.80 -16.34
N ILE A 30 8.48 -15.21 -16.54
CA ILE A 30 8.17 -13.83 -16.12
C ILE A 30 8.05 -13.74 -14.59
N LYS A 31 7.63 -14.80 -13.94
CA LYS A 31 7.39 -14.84 -12.48
C LYS A 31 8.66 -15.04 -11.64
N TYR A 32 9.77 -15.52 -12.25
CA TYR A 32 11.00 -15.87 -11.53
C TYR A 32 12.25 -15.44 -12.31
N PRO A 33 13.01 -14.44 -11.85
CA PRO A 33 14.26 -14.06 -12.52
C PRO A 33 15.31 -15.19 -12.43
N LEU A 34 15.93 -15.49 -13.58
CA LEU A 34 16.96 -16.51 -13.73
C LEU A 34 18.28 -16.04 -13.12
N LEU A 35 18.88 -16.83 -12.25
CA LEU A 35 20.30 -16.73 -11.91
C LEU A 35 21.07 -17.84 -12.61
N LYS A 36 22.16 -17.50 -13.29
CA LYS A 36 23.13 -18.47 -13.77
C LYS A 36 23.76 -19.21 -12.58
N ALA A 37 23.58 -20.52 -12.51
CA ALA A 37 24.38 -21.36 -11.67
C ALA A 37 25.44 -22.02 -12.56
N GLU A 38 26.65 -22.20 -12.05
CA GLU A 38 27.67 -23.01 -12.69
C GLU A 38 27.17 -24.46 -12.74
N GLY A 39 27.08 -25.00 -13.96
CA GLY A 39 26.50 -26.32 -14.24
C GLY A 39 25.04 -26.25 -14.68
N ASN A 40 24.60 -27.14 -15.55
CA ASN A 40 23.34 -27.19 -16.31
C ASN A 40 22.01 -27.17 -15.50
N ALA A 41 21.96 -26.62 -14.30
CA ALA A 41 20.78 -26.46 -13.49
C ALA A 41 20.32 -24.97 -13.45
N ILE A 42 19.17 -24.69 -14.02
CA ILE A 42 18.51 -23.38 -13.90
C ILE A 42 17.91 -23.29 -12.49
N MET A 43 18.54 -22.52 -11.60
CA MET A 43 18.04 -22.30 -10.26
C MET A 43 17.19 -21.00 -10.24
N PHE A 44 15.88 -21.14 -10.05
CA PHE A 44 15.00 -20.01 -9.87
C PHE A 44 15.21 -19.41 -8.47
N ARG A 45 15.67 -18.16 -8.40
CA ARG A 45 15.73 -17.45 -7.13
C ARG A 45 14.34 -16.89 -6.79
N VAL A 46 13.62 -17.61 -5.95
CA VAL A 46 12.39 -17.05 -5.37
C VAL A 46 12.81 -15.98 -4.36
N ILE A 47 12.52 -14.73 -4.66
CA ILE A 47 12.75 -13.63 -3.70
C ILE A 47 11.62 -13.69 -2.68
N TYR A 48 11.92 -14.21 -1.50
CA TYR A 48 11.01 -14.16 -0.35
C TYR A 48 11.15 -12.82 0.35
N MET A 49 10.23 -11.88 0.04
CA MET A 49 10.27 -10.52 0.56
C MET A 49 9.79 -10.41 2.01
N TYR A 50 8.86 -11.29 2.42
CA TYR A 50 8.28 -11.21 3.75
C TYR A 50 9.16 -11.83 4.83
N VAL A 51 9.14 -11.20 6.02
CA VAL A 51 9.72 -11.74 7.24
C VAL A 51 8.63 -12.11 8.24
N CYS A 52 8.90 -13.14 9.02
CA CYS A 52 8.04 -13.58 10.10
C CYS A 52 7.89 -12.45 11.15
N PRO A 53 6.68 -11.99 11.46
CA PRO A 53 6.48 -10.92 12.42
C PRO A 53 6.86 -11.33 13.84
N ILE A 54 6.96 -12.64 14.12
CA ILE A 54 7.30 -13.20 15.44
C ILE A 54 8.81 -13.30 15.64
N CYS A 55 9.54 -13.90 14.67
CA CYS A 55 10.97 -14.20 14.83
C CYS A 55 11.89 -13.54 13.80
N LYS A 56 11.36 -12.69 12.93
CA LYS A 56 12.08 -11.93 11.89
C LYS A 56 12.82 -12.77 10.84
N LYS A 57 12.70 -14.10 10.87
CA LYS A 57 13.23 -14.97 9.82
C LYS A 57 12.40 -14.87 8.55
N ARG A 58 13.03 -15.09 7.40
CA ARG A 58 12.34 -15.05 6.10
C ARG A 58 11.17 -16.03 6.04
N LEU A 59 10.06 -15.59 5.49
CA LEU A 59 8.92 -16.43 5.19
C LEU A 59 9.09 -17.06 3.79
N ARG A 60 8.69 -18.31 3.66
CA ARG A 60 8.62 -19.05 2.38
C ARG A 60 7.18 -19.45 2.14
N LYS A 61 6.71 -19.23 0.93
CA LYS A 61 5.37 -19.63 0.52
C LYS A 61 5.40 -21.09 0.04
N LEU A 62 4.60 -21.92 0.69
CA LEU A 62 4.32 -23.28 0.28
C LEU A 62 2.80 -23.43 0.16
N ASP A 63 2.33 -23.70 -1.03
CA ASP A 63 0.89 -23.72 -1.35
C ASP A 63 0.17 -22.43 -0.90
N ASN A 64 -0.78 -22.54 0.01
CA ASN A 64 -1.56 -21.42 0.54
C ASN A 64 -1.11 -20.95 1.93
N VAL A 65 0.13 -21.25 2.32
CA VAL A 65 0.67 -20.89 3.65
C VAL A 65 2.06 -20.31 3.53
N TRP A 66 2.32 -19.27 4.31
CA TRP A 66 3.66 -18.73 4.52
C TRP A 66 4.27 -19.33 5.78
N HIS A 67 5.47 -19.93 5.68
CA HIS A 67 6.19 -20.57 6.78
C HIS A 67 7.56 -19.93 7.00
N CYS A 68 8.00 -19.85 8.24
CA CYS A 68 9.39 -19.57 8.57
C CYS A 68 10.12 -20.84 9.04
N GLN A 69 11.46 -20.78 9.07
CA GLN A 69 12.29 -21.92 9.51
C GLN A 69 12.10 -22.29 11.00
N ASN A 70 11.49 -21.40 11.81
CA ASN A 70 11.20 -21.64 13.23
C ASN A 70 9.78 -22.19 13.45
N GLY A 71 9.11 -22.68 12.41
CA GLY A 71 7.80 -23.33 12.49
C GLY A 71 6.60 -22.40 12.56
N HIS A 72 6.76 -21.06 12.55
CA HIS A 72 5.61 -20.16 12.48
C HIS A 72 4.99 -20.21 11.08
N SER A 73 3.65 -20.26 11.03
CA SER A 73 2.88 -20.33 9.79
C SER A 73 1.78 -19.27 9.75
N PHE A 74 1.48 -18.80 8.54
CA PHE A 74 0.48 -17.77 8.28
C PHE A 74 -0.31 -18.14 7.03
N ASP A 75 -1.59 -18.43 7.20
CA ASP A 75 -2.48 -18.84 6.11
C ASP A 75 -2.75 -17.67 5.16
N ILE A 76 -2.79 -17.98 3.86
CA ILE A 76 -3.27 -17.06 2.85
C ILE A 76 -4.80 -17.15 2.87
N ALA A 77 -5.45 -16.03 3.13
CA ALA A 77 -6.91 -15.93 3.10
C ALA A 77 -7.45 -16.35 1.72
N ARG A 78 -8.70 -16.86 1.68
CA ARG A 78 -9.36 -17.26 0.42
C ARG A 78 -9.34 -16.15 -0.65
N LYS A 79 -9.32 -14.87 -0.25
CA LYS A 79 -9.18 -13.73 -1.15
C LYS A 79 -7.76 -13.49 -1.66
N GLY A 80 -6.73 -14.18 -1.15
CA GLY A 80 -5.35 -14.13 -1.66
C GLY A 80 -4.37 -13.27 -0.86
N TYR A 81 -4.76 -12.59 0.21
CA TYR A 81 -3.86 -11.83 1.09
C TYR A 81 -3.39 -12.66 2.29
N VAL A 82 -2.31 -12.24 2.94
CA VAL A 82 -1.82 -12.83 4.19
C VAL A 82 -2.00 -11.87 5.36
N ASN A 83 -2.31 -12.39 6.55
CA ASN A 83 -2.34 -11.61 7.78
C ASN A 83 -1.04 -11.83 8.57
N LEU A 84 -0.18 -10.82 8.58
CA LEU A 84 1.09 -10.80 9.30
C LEU A 84 1.06 -9.90 10.55
N LEU A 85 -0.13 -9.43 10.96
CA LEU A 85 -0.31 -8.65 12.18
C LEU A 85 -0.36 -9.58 13.39
N THR A 86 0.61 -9.43 14.31
CA THR A 86 0.65 -10.21 15.57
C THR A 86 -0.23 -9.57 16.64
N THR A 87 -0.59 -10.37 17.68
CA THR A 87 -1.34 -9.89 18.85
C THR A 87 -0.60 -8.81 19.63
N LYS A 88 0.73 -8.83 19.65
CA LYS A 88 1.57 -7.77 20.26
C LYS A 88 1.58 -6.46 19.46
N GLY A 89 1.30 -6.52 18.15
CA GLY A 89 1.18 -5.36 17.27
C GLY A 89 -0.26 -4.87 17.10
N ARG A 90 -1.22 -5.48 17.81
CA ARG A 90 -2.61 -5.01 17.81
C ARG A 90 -2.68 -3.76 18.66
N ASN A 91 -2.88 -2.65 17.99
CA ASN A 91 -3.40 -1.45 18.65
C ASN A 91 -4.85 -1.69 19.12
N PRO A 92 -5.36 -0.93 20.11
CA PRO A 92 -6.69 -1.18 20.68
C PRO A 92 -7.79 -1.23 19.62
N LYS A 93 -8.96 -1.70 20.03
CA LYS A 93 -10.15 -2.08 19.24
C LYS A 93 -10.58 -1.18 18.06
N ASN A 94 -9.94 -0.02 17.86
CA ASN A 94 -10.27 1.01 16.87
C ASN A 94 -9.08 1.39 15.95
N ALA A 95 -8.07 0.54 15.77
CA ALA A 95 -6.97 0.84 14.86
C ALA A 95 -7.35 0.56 13.40
N GLY A 96 -7.29 1.59 12.58
CA GLY A 96 -7.67 1.56 11.17
C GLY A 96 -9.17 1.78 10.95
N ASP A 97 -9.53 1.92 9.69
CA ASP A 97 -10.92 2.13 9.29
C ASP A 97 -11.80 0.91 9.64
N ASN A 98 -12.97 1.16 10.20
CA ASN A 98 -14.00 0.15 10.36
C ASN A 98 -14.70 -0.12 9.01
N ALA A 99 -15.63 -1.10 8.98
CA ALA A 99 -16.30 -1.49 7.73
C ALA A 99 -17.14 -0.36 7.10
N GLU A 100 -17.75 0.50 7.90
CA GLU A 100 -18.55 1.65 7.46
C GLU A 100 -17.65 2.72 6.82
N MET A 101 -16.53 3.04 7.45
CA MET A 101 -15.54 3.98 6.89
C MET A 101 -14.91 3.45 5.62
N VAL A 102 -14.57 2.16 5.56
CA VAL A 102 -14.06 1.52 4.33
C VAL A 102 -15.10 1.64 3.23
N LYS A 103 -16.38 1.41 3.53
CA LYS A 103 -17.46 1.54 2.54
C LYS A 103 -17.60 2.99 2.04
N ALA A 104 -17.72 3.95 2.94
CA ALA A 104 -17.85 5.37 2.58
C ALA A 104 -16.66 5.86 1.75
N ARG A 105 -15.44 5.46 2.14
CA ARG A 105 -14.21 5.74 1.40
C ARG A 105 -14.24 5.13 0.00
N THR A 106 -14.64 3.87 -0.11
CA THR A 106 -14.77 3.19 -1.41
C THR A 106 -15.77 3.88 -2.30
N ASP A 107 -16.99 4.15 -1.78
CA ASP A 107 -18.07 4.78 -2.53
C ASP A 107 -17.65 6.18 -3.05
N PHE A 108 -16.92 6.95 -2.24
CA PHE A 108 -16.38 8.25 -2.64
C PHE A 108 -15.26 8.16 -3.66
N LEU A 109 -14.27 7.28 -3.42
CA LEU A 109 -13.10 7.15 -4.29
C LEU A 109 -13.47 6.54 -5.66
N ASP A 110 -14.47 5.67 -5.72
CA ASP A 110 -14.98 5.07 -6.98
C ASP A 110 -15.74 6.09 -7.86
N ARG A 111 -16.02 7.29 -7.34
CA ARG A 111 -16.47 8.45 -8.14
C ARG A 111 -15.33 9.24 -8.79
N ASP A 112 -14.08 8.76 -8.64
CA ASP A 112 -12.87 9.36 -9.21
C ASP A 112 -12.53 10.79 -8.72
N TYR A 113 -13.19 11.29 -7.66
CA TYR A 113 -12.89 12.62 -7.12
C TYR A 113 -11.41 12.81 -6.74
N TYR A 114 -10.73 11.74 -6.32
CA TYR A 114 -9.29 11.76 -5.98
C TYR A 114 -8.40 11.08 -7.03
N LEU A 115 -8.92 10.73 -8.19
CA LEU A 115 -8.13 10.20 -9.30
C LEU A 115 -7.04 11.18 -9.78
N PRO A 116 -7.28 12.53 -9.85
CA PRO A 116 -6.23 13.48 -10.19
C PRO A 116 -5.03 13.40 -9.24
N LEU A 117 -5.26 13.27 -7.92
CA LEU A 117 -4.21 13.06 -6.93
C LEU A 117 -3.43 11.76 -7.18
N ALA A 118 -4.13 10.66 -7.41
CA ALA A 118 -3.50 9.36 -7.67
C ALA A 118 -2.60 9.42 -8.91
N LYS A 119 -3.06 10.06 -10.00
CA LYS A 119 -2.28 10.27 -11.22
C LYS A 119 -1.05 11.15 -10.96
N LYS A 120 -1.22 12.27 -10.24
CA LYS A 120 -0.11 13.19 -9.93
C LYS A 120 0.95 12.53 -9.06
N THR A 121 0.54 11.77 -8.05
CA THR A 121 1.46 11.01 -7.20
C THR A 121 2.20 9.93 -7.98
N ALA A 122 1.51 9.23 -8.91
CA ALA A 122 2.16 8.25 -9.78
C ALA A 122 3.19 8.88 -10.72
N GLU A 123 2.91 10.07 -11.26
CA GLU A 123 3.86 10.86 -12.06
C GLU A 123 5.13 11.18 -11.26
N VAL A 124 4.99 11.68 -10.03
CA VAL A 124 6.12 11.97 -9.13
C VAL A 124 6.94 10.70 -8.87
N MET A 125 6.28 9.59 -8.51
CA MET A 125 6.97 8.30 -8.31
C MET A 125 7.69 7.83 -9.57
N GLY A 126 7.08 7.98 -10.73
CA GLY A 126 7.67 7.61 -12.02
C GLY A 126 8.97 8.36 -12.29
N GLY A 127 9.00 9.68 -12.07
CA GLY A 127 10.21 10.50 -12.18
C GLY A 127 11.32 10.07 -11.21
N LEU A 128 10.97 9.78 -9.95
CA LEU A 128 11.94 9.32 -8.95
C LEU A 128 12.55 7.95 -9.27
N LEU A 129 11.87 7.14 -10.09
CA LEU A 129 12.23 5.75 -10.41
C LEU A 129 12.65 5.54 -11.86
N GLU A 130 12.85 6.59 -12.65
CA GLU A 130 13.13 6.52 -14.10
C GLU A 130 14.30 5.58 -14.46
N ASN A 131 15.31 5.51 -13.59
CA ASN A 131 16.51 4.69 -13.78
C ASN A 131 16.40 3.28 -13.17
N VAL A 132 15.22 2.90 -12.60
CA VAL A 132 15.01 1.58 -11.99
C VAL A 132 14.18 0.71 -12.93
N LYS A 133 14.77 -0.38 -13.45
CA LYS A 133 14.11 -1.24 -14.46
C LYS A 133 12.84 -1.93 -13.96
N GLN A 134 12.86 -2.44 -12.74
CA GLN A 134 11.74 -3.15 -12.10
C GLN A 134 11.67 -2.72 -10.63
N PRO A 135 11.08 -1.55 -10.33
CA PRO A 135 11.03 -1.05 -8.97
C PRO A 135 10.08 -1.87 -8.09
N TYR A 136 10.51 -2.07 -6.84
CA TYR A 136 9.68 -2.57 -5.75
C TYR A 136 9.15 -1.39 -4.94
N ILE A 137 7.85 -1.21 -4.91
CA ILE A 137 7.18 -0.10 -4.24
C ILE A 137 6.30 -0.65 -3.13
N ILE A 138 6.42 -0.07 -1.93
CA ILE A 138 5.52 -0.37 -0.81
C ILE A 138 4.55 0.80 -0.66
N ASP A 139 3.25 0.50 -0.65
CA ASP A 139 2.20 1.44 -0.24
C ASP A 139 1.86 1.16 1.23
N SER A 140 2.34 2.04 2.10
CA SER A 140 2.23 1.90 3.55
C SER A 140 1.01 2.62 4.09
N GLY A 141 0.00 1.87 4.53
CA GLY A 141 -1.33 2.36 4.83
C GLY A 141 -2.19 2.45 3.56
N CYS A 142 -2.19 1.36 2.76
CA CYS A 142 -2.85 1.33 1.44
C CYS A 142 -4.38 1.44 1.48
N GLY A 143 -4.98 1.35 2.68
CA GLY A 143 -6.43 1.39 2.84
C GLY A 143 -7.13 0.30 2.03
N GLU A 144 -8.16 0.69 1.29
CA GLU A 144 -8.97 -0.19 0.45
C GLU A 144 -8.39 -0.40 -0.97
N GLY A 145 -7.20 0.17 -1.27
CA GLY A 145 -6.42 -0.09 -2.46
C GLY A 145 -6.64 0.84 -3.65
N PHE A 146 -7.45 1.88 -3.56
CA PHE A 146 -7.69 2.82 -4.66
C PHE A 146 -6.39 3.42 -5.20
N TYR A 147 -5.57 3.97 -4.31
CA TYR A 147 -4.29 4.57 -4.72
C TYR A 147 -3.33 3.52 -5.26
N THR A 148 -3.12 2.42 -4.54
CA THR A 148 -2.20 1.34 -4.96
C THR A 148 -2.52 0.83 -6.37
N VAL A 149 -3.81 0.62 -6.67
CA VAL A 149 -4.26 0.12 -7.98
C VAL A 149 -4.02 1.15 -9.08
N ASN A 150 -4.33 2.42 -8.82
CA ASN A 150 -4.08 3.48 -9.80
C ASN A 150 -2.58 3.70 -10.03
N TYR A 151 -1.75 3.60 -8.99
CA TYR A 151 -0.29 3.60 -9.13
C TYR A 151 0.22 2.43 -9.97
N ALA A 152 -0.32 1.23 -9.71
CA ALA A 152 0.07 0.02 -10.44
C ALA A 152 -0.29 0.05 -11.93
N LYS A 153 -1.41 0.68 -12.28
CA LYS A 153 -1.79 0.94 -13.68
C LYS A 153 -0.84 1.92 -14.35
N ALA A 154 -0.48 3.00 -13.64
CA ALA A 154 0.40 4.04 -14.18
C ALA A 154 1.86 3.57 -14.30
N LEU A 155 2.30 2.66 -13.43
CA LEU A 155 3.68 2.15 -13.37
C LEU A 155 3.72 0.62 -13.57
N PRO A 156 3.39 0.11 -14.77
CA PRO A 156 3.21 -1.33 -15.00
C PRO A 156 4.49 -2.17 -14.85
N LYS A 157 5.67 -1.54 -14.91
CA LYS A 157 6.96 -2.22 -14.67
C LYS A 157 7.27 -2.40 -13.18
N ALA A 158 6.62 -1.63 -12.31
CA ALA A 158 6.81 -1.71 -10.86
C ALA A 158 6.01 -2.86 -10.27
N LYS A 159 6.50 -3.40 -9.14
CA LYS A 159 5.76 -4.32 -8.31
C LYS A 159 5.36 -3.63 -7.02
N PHE A 160 4.07 -3.64 -6.71
CA PHE A 160 3.49 -2.97 -5.56
C PHE A 160 3.17 -3.95 -4.45
N TYR A 161 3.43 -3.52 -3.21
CA TYR A 161 3.10 -4.23 -1.98
C TYR A 161 2.30 -3.30 -1.07
N GLY A 162 0.99 -3.51 -1.02
CA GLY A 162 0.10 -2.74 -0.15
C GLY A 162 0.03 -3.34 1.25
N ILE A 163 0.22 -2.49 2.26
CA ILE A 163 0.16 -2.88 3.67
C ILE A 163 -0.86 -1.99 4.38
N ASP A 164 -1.80 -2.62 5.07
CA ASP A 164 -2.72 -1.91 5.96
C ASP A 164 -3.00 -2.74 7.22
N ILE A 165 -3.34 -2.07 8.30
CA ILE A 165 -3.71 -2.73 9.57
C ILE A 165 -5.15 -3.25 9.55
N SER A 166 -6.02 -2.65 8.74
CA SER A 166 -7.41 -3.03 8.59
C SER A 166 -7.57 -4.25 7.70
N LYS A 167 -7.99 -5.37 8.30
CA LYS A 167 -8.31 -6.60 7.55
C LYS A 167 -9.44 -6.38 6.54
N ALA A 168 -10.41 -5.52 6.86
CA ALA A 168 -11.53 -5.19 5.96
C ALA A 168 -11.03 -4.45 4.71
N ALA A 169 -10.16 -3.46 4.89
CA ALA A 169 -9.56 -2.69 3.82
C ALA A 169 -8.72 -3.59 2.90
N VAL A 170 -7.80 -4.39 3.45
CA VAL A 170 -6.98 -5.33 2.65
C VAL A 170 -7.84 -6.36 1.91
N ALA A 171 -8.92 -6.85 2.52
CA ALA A 171 -9.84 -7.75 1.84
C ALA A 171 -10.56 -7.07 0.66
N HIS A 172 -10.75 -5.75 0.71
CA HIS A 172 -11.30 -4.95 -0.39
C HIS A 172 -10.26 -4.75 -1.50
N CYS A 173 -8.99 -4.49 -1.17
CA CYS A 173 -7.89 -4.43 -2.15
C CYS A 173 -7.88 -5.66 -3.07
N MET A 174 -8.07 -6.86 -2.50
CA MET A 174 -8.11 -8.11 -3.29
C MET A 174 -9.28 -8.17 -4.25
N THR A 175 -10.44 -7.63 -3.85
CA THR A 175 -11.59 -7.51 -4.74
C THR A 175 -11.28 -6.54 -5.88
N ARG A 176 -10.72 -5.37 -5.57
CA ARG A 176 -10.36 -4.34 -6.54
C ARG A 176 -9.37 -4.85 -7.58
N ILE A 177 -8.25 -5.48 -7.19
CA ILE A 177 -7.28 -6.02 -8.15
C ILE A 177 -7.86 -7.13 -9.01
N HIS A 178 -8.79 -7.93 -8.48
CA HIS A 178 -9.47 -8.96 -9.27
C HIS A 178 -10.39 -8.35 -10.31
N CYS A 179 -11.25 -7.40 -9.93
CA CYS A 179 -12.17 -6.72 -10.85
C CYS A 179 -11.42 -5.96 -11.96
N GLU A 180 -10.31 -5.31 -11.60
CA GLU A 180 -9.54 -4.48 -12.52
C GLU A 180 -8.39 -5.25 -13.21
N LYS A 181 -8.26 -6.55 -12.96
CA LYS A 181 -7.26 -7.46 -13.55
C LYS A 181 -5.82 -7.00 -13.33
N ILE A 182 -5.54 -6.44 -12.15
CA ILE A 182 -4.20 -5.97 -11.77
C ILE A 182 -3.35 -7.16 -11.31
N THR A 183 -2.17 -7.32 -11.88
CA THR A 183 -1.30 -8.48 -11.62
C THR A 183 0.03 -8.14 -10.94
N ASN A 184 0.35 -6.86 -10.84
CA ASN A 184 1.59 -6.35 -10.27
C ASN A 184 1.44 -5.84 -8.83
N CYS A 185 0.35 -6.21 -8.13
CA CYS A 185 0.10 -5.88 -6.72
C CYS A 185 0.01 -7.14 -5.86
N GLU A 186 0.52 -7.04 -4.63
CA GLU A 186 0.31 -7.99 -3.53
C GLU A 186 -0.08 -7.21 -2.27
N PHE A 187 -0.93 -7.82 -1.40
CA PHE A 187 -1.41 -7.15 -0.19
C PHE A 187 -1.25 -8.02 1.04
N ALA A 188 -0.93 -7.38 2.17
CA ALA A 188 -0.87 -8.05 3.47
C ALA A 188 -1.43 -7.17 4.58
N VAL A 189 -2.06 -7.80 5.58
CA VAL A 189 -2.44 -7.12 6.82
C VAL A 189 -1.22 -7.05 7.71
N ALA A 190 -0.71 -5.84 7.96
CA ALA A 190 0.44 -5.59 8.81
C ALA A 190 0.47 -4.14 9.29
N SER A 191 1.36 -3.83 10.24
CA SER A 191 1.55 -2.48 10.75
C SER A 191 2.62 -1.73 9.95
N SER A 192 2.37 -0.45 9.62
CA SER A 192 3.37 0.46 9.05
C SER A 192 4.56 0.70 9.99
N PHE A 193 4.38 0.50 11.30
CA PHE A 193 5.43 0.58 12.31
C PHE A 193 6.21 -0.71 12.50
N GLN A 194 5.84 -1.78 11.80
CA GLN A 194 6.51 -3.07 11.79
C GLN A 194 6.28 -3.74 10.42
N LEU A 195 6.91 -3.17 9.39
CA LEU A 195 6.76 -3.66 8.03
C LEU A 195 7.28 -5.09 7.88
N PRO A 196 6.51 -6.00 7.28
CA PRO A 196 6.89 -7.41 7.17
C PRO A 196 7.86 -7.69 6.02
N PHE A 197 8.80 -6.79 5.75
CA PHE A 197 9.77 -6.91 4.66
C PHE A 197 11.20 -7.05 5.18
N ILE A 198 12.04 -7.71 4.38
CA ILE A 198 13.49 -7.75 4.63
C ILE A 198 14.07 -6.35 4.51
N ASP A 199 15.24 -6.16 5.12
CA ASP A 199 15.99 -4.90 5.04
C ASP A 199 16.40 -4.62 3.59
N LYS A 200 16.44 -3.34 3.23
CA LYS A 200 16.87 -2.84 1.91
C LYS A 200 16.14 -3.51 0.73
N PHE A 201 14.85 -3.73 0.88
CA PHE A 201 13.99 -4.38 -0.11
C PHE A 201 13.44 -3.40 -1.15
N ALA A 202 12.83 -2.29 -0.70
CA ALA A 202 12.07 -1.40 -1.55
C ALA A 202 12.93 -0.31 -2.19
N ASP A 203 12.60 0.03 -3.42
CA ASP A 203 13.15 1.19 -4.12
C ASP A 203 12.43 2.48 -3.71
N LEU A 204 11.12 2.37 -3.43
CA LEU A 204 10.28 3.47 -2.99
C LEU A 204 9.24 2.99 -1.98
N ILE A 205 8.94 3.84 -0.99
CA ILE A 205 7.76 3.73 -0.14
C ILE A 205 6.87 4.93 -0.45
N VAL A 206 5.58 4.70 -0.69
CA VAL A 206 4.55 5.74 -0.71
C VAL A 206 3.67 5.61 0.53
N CYS A 207 3.30 6.75 1.12
CA CYS A 207 2.45 6.84 2.29
C CYS A 207 1.40 7.93 2.04
N THR A 208 0.15 7.53 1.76
CA THR A 208 -0.95 8.44 1.43
C THR A 208 -1.93 8.49 2.59
N PHE A 209 -2.02 9.64 3.27
CA PHE A 209 -2.91 9.90 4.43
C PHE A 209 -2.74 8.91 5.60
N ALA A 210 -1.57 8.30 5.72
CA ALA A 210 -1.28 7.30 6.74
C ALA A 210 -0.11 7.74 7.65
N PRO A 211 0.05 7.12 8.84
CA PRO A 211 1.17 7.41 9.71
C PRO A 211 2.52 7.02 9.10
N VAL A 212 3.52 7.87 9.28
CA VAL A 212 4.89 7.67 8.78
C VAL A 212 5.78 7.06 9.87
N SER A 213 6.64 6.12 9.49
CA SER A 213 7.60 5.46 10.39
C SER A 213 9.04 5.69 9.92
N ASN A 214 9.78 6.55 10.64
CA ASN A 214 11.16 6.87 10.30
C ASN A 214 12.08 5.63 10.26
N ASP A 215 12.02 4.80 11.31
CA ASP A 215 12.94 3.67 11.48
C ASP A 215 12.62 2.50 10.54
N GLU A 216 11.35 2.12 10.44
CA GLU A 216 10.94 1.02 9.58
C GLU A 216 11.11 1.35 8.10
N TYR A 217 10.80 2.60 7.69
CA TYR A 217 10.97 3.01 6.32
C TYR A 217 12.45 3.07 5.94
N ALA A 218 13.31 3.59 6.84
CA ALA A 218 14.75 3.57 6.61
C ALA A 218 15.32 2.14 6.56
N ARG A 219 14.83 1.22 7.39
CA ARG A 219 15.26 -0.19 7.36
C ARG A 219 14.90 -0.88 6.04
N VAL A 220 13.68 -0.67 5.57
CA VAL A 220 13.15 -1.42 4.42
C VAL A 220 13.57 -0.82 3.08
N LEU A 221 13.80 0.49 3.01
CA LEU A 221 14.30 1.13 1.80
C LEU A 221 15.76 0.75 1.52
N LYS A 222 16.06 0.55 0.25
CA LYS A 222 17.44 0.46 -0.25
C LYS A 222 18.20 1.76 0.06
N ASP A 223 19.53 1.71 0.01
CA ASP A 223 20.35 2.91 0.16
C ASP A 223 20.04 3.88 -1.00
N GLY A 224 19.74 5.14 -0.68
CA GLY A 224 19.25 6.13 -1.64
C GLY A 224 17.80 5.91 -2.10
N GLY A 225 17.10 4.94 -1.53
CA GLY A 225 15.67 4.69 -1.78
C GLY A 225 14.80 5.90 -1.44
N LYS A 226 13.64 5.98 -2.07
CA LYS A 226 12.77 7.16 -2.04
C LYS A 226 11.56 6.94 -1.14
N LEU A 227 11.13 8.01 -0.48
CA LEU A 227 9.88 8.06 0.27
C LEU A 227 9.03 9.19 -0.30
N VAL A 228 7.78 8.89 -0.63
CA VAL A 228 6.75 9.87 -1.03
C VAL A 228 5.69 9.89 0.05
N VAL A 229 5.43 11.06 0.61
CA VAL A 229 4.39 11.26 1.62
C VAL A 229 3.34 12.22 1.08
N VAL A 230 2.10 11.76 1.04
CA VAL A 230 0.94 12.56 0.61
C VAL A 230 0.10 12.88 1.82
N SER A 231 -0.18 14.17 2.01
CA SER A 231 -0.99 14.67 3.12
C SER A 231 -1.90 15.83 2.67
N PRO A 232 -2.93 16.20 3.47
CA PRO A 232 -3.73 17.37 3.18
C PRO A 232 -2.89 18.65 3.20
N SER A 233 -3.11 19.56 2.23
CA SER A 233 -2.60 20.93 2.28
C SER A 233 -3.32 21.75 3.35
N PRO A 234 -2.84 22.96 3.70
CA PRO A 234 -3.52 23.81 4.69
C PRO A 234 -4.98 24.06 4.36
N ARG A 235 -5.34 24.29 3.12
CA ARG A 235 -6.71 24.61 2.69
C ARG A 235 -7.52 23.39 2.21
N HIS A 236 -7.00 22.19 2.32
CA HIS A 236 -7.72 20.97 1.93
C HIS A 236 -9.09 20.90 2.59
N LEU A 237 -10.16 20.82 1.78
CA LEU A 237 -11.57 20.72 2.18
C LEU A 237 -11.99 21.87 3.13
N PHE A 238 -11.49 23.09 2.90
CA PHE A 238 -11.80 24.23 3.76
C PHE A 238 -13.28 24.56 3.71
N GLU A 239 -13.91 24.47 2.55
CA GLU A 239 -15.33 24.73 2.32
C GLU A 239 -16.23 23.73 3.07
N LEU A 240 -15.81 22.47 3.21
CA LEU A 240 -16.49 21.51 4.07
C LEU A 240 -16.42 21.94 5.55
N LYS A 241 -15.28 22.49 5.99
CA LYS A 241 -15.16 23.00 7.37
C LYS A 241 -16.01 24.24 7.62
N GLU A 242 -16.26 25.07 6.60
CA GLU A 242 -17.18 26.21 6.70
C GLU A 242 -18.62 25.75 6.98
N VAL A 243 -19.03 24.59 6.45
CA VAL A 243 -20.32 23.98 6.77
C VAL A 243 -20.34 23.43 8.19
N LEU A 244 -19.24 22.78 8.63
CA LEU A 244 -19.17 22.03 9.88
C LEU A 244 -18.88 22.90 11.12
N TYR A 245 -18.14 23.99 10.97
CA TYR A 245 -17.62 24.77 12.10
C TYR A 245 -17.96 26.25 11.98
N GLU A 246 -18.34 26.87 13.08
CA GLU A 246 -18.56 28.33 13.13
C GLU A 246 -17.29 29.14 12.85
N LYS A 247 -16.12 28.59 13.24
CA LYS A 247 -14.80 29.16 12.99
C LYS A 247 -13.95 28.13 12.26
N PRO A 248 -14.04 28.08 10.93
CA PRO A 248 -13.22 27.16 10.15
C PRO A 248 -11.73 27.49 10.31
N TYR A 249 -10.89 26.47 10.22
CA TYR A 249 -9.45 26.60 10.41
C TYR A 249 -8.70 25.84 9.33
N GLU A 250 -7.53 26.34 8.97
CA GLU A 250 -6.63 25.64 8.05
C GLU A 250 -5.96 24.44 8.74
N ASN A 251 -5.60 23.40 7.95
CA ASN A 251 -4.81 22.30 8.47
C ASN A 251 -3.40 22.80 8.82
N LYS A 252 -2.88 22.31 9.93
CA LYS A 252 -1.47 22.57 10.27
C LYS A 252 -0.58 21.71 9.36
N PRO A 253 0.55 22.24 8.86
CA PRO A 253 1.53 21.45 8.13
C PRO A 253 2.00 20.25 8.96
N ASN A 254 2.11 19.09 8.30
CA ASN A 254 2.60 17.90 8.97
C ASN A 254 4.12 17.95 9.20
N VAL A 255 4.55 17.58 10.40
CA VAL A 255 5.96 17.40 10.77
C VAL A 255 6.20 15.92 11.01
N TYR A 256 7.06 15.30 10.22
CA TYR A 256 7.21 13.83 10.21
C TYR A 256 8.35 13.27 11.06
N GLY A 257 9.26 14.09 11.58
CA GLY A 257 10.41 13.62 12.38
C GLY A 257 11.33 12.63 11.63
N LEU A 258 11.50 12.82 10.32
CA LEU A 258 12.24 11.94 9.41
C LEU A 258 13.75 12.22 9.43
N ASN A 259 14.42 12.02 10.57
CA ASN A 259 15.85 12.33 10.73
C ASN A 259 16.80 11.43 9.90
N LYS A 260 16.33 10.26 9.44
CA LYS A 260 17.08 9.33 8.57
C LYS A 260 16.89 9.64 7.07
N PHE A 261 16.20 10.71 6.76
CA PHE A 261 15.91 11.14 5.39
C PHE A 261 16.32 12.58 5.16
N ASP A 262 16.69 12.89 3.93
CA ASP A 262 16.80 14.25 3.42
C ASP A 262 15.52 14.55 2.64
N GLU A 263 14.87 15.66 2.98
CA GLU A 263 13.74 16.16 2.20
C GLU A 263 14.24 16.72 0.89
N SER A 264 13.66 16.30 -0.21
CA SER A 264 14.09 16.68 -1.56
C SER A 264 13.21 17.77 -2.16
N GLU A 265 11.89 17.61 -2.03
CA GLU A 265 10.93 18.52 -2.64
C GLU A 265 9.57 18.44 -1.91
N GLU A 266 8.85 19.56 -1.87
CA GLU A 266 7.43 19.63 -1.53
C GLU A 266 6.67 20.25 -2.70
N MET A 267 5.62 19.58 -3.15
CA MET A 267 4.70 20.05 -4.18
C MET A 267 3.31 20.21 -3.57
N ILE A 268 2.72 21.39 -3.71
CA ILE A 268 1.29 21.60 -3.41
C ILE A 268 0.50 21.34 -4.70
N PHE A 269 -0.45 20.44 -4.63
CA PHE A 269 -1.32 20.07 -5.74
C PHE A 269 -2.79 20.27 -5.34
N GLU A 270 -3.45 21.20 -5.99
CA GLU A 270 -4.82 21.63 -5.68
C GLU A 270 -5.70 21.62 -6.93
N TYR A 271 -6.94 21.22 -6.77
CA TYR A 271 -7.96 21.29 -7.82
C TYR A 271 -9.36 21.39 -7.24
N PRO A 272 -10.30 22.04 -7.95
CA PRO A 272 -11.68 22.12 -7.53
C PRO A 272 -12.40 20.80 -7.75
N VAL A 273 -13.34 20.49 -6.86
CA VAL A 273 -14.28 19.38 -6.96
C VAL A 273 -15.68 19.87 -6.66
N VAL A 274 -16.65 19.41 -7.43
CA VAL A 274 -18.07 19.67 -7.17
C VAL A 274 -18.72 18.34 -6.81
N LEU A 275 -19.27 18.27 -5.60
CA LEU A 275 -20.10 17.15 -5.14
C LEU A 275 -21.56 17.51 -5.38
N GLU A 276 -22.22 16.75 -6.25
CA GLU A 276 -23.58 17.02 -6.72
C GLU A 276 -24.65 16.25 -5.93
N SER A 277 -24.25 15.49 -4.91
CA SER A 277 -25.17 14.70 -4.10
C SER A 277 -24.84 14.76 -2.62
N HIS A 278 -25.90 14.69 -1.81
CA HIS A 278 -25.77 14.53 -0.37
C HIS A 278 -24.96 13.28 0.01
N GLU A 279 -25.13 12.19 -0.73
CA GLU A 279 -24.42 10.93 -0.49
C GLU A 279 -22.91 11.12 -0.63
N ASP A 280 -22.45 11.75 -1.70
CA ASP A 280 -21.01 11.99 -1.94
C ASP A 280 -20.41 12.93 -0.88
N ILE A 281 -21.17 13.96 -0.46
CA ILE A 281 -20.77 14.88 0.61
C ILE A 281 -20.63 14.12 1.93
N PHE A 282 -21.59 13.25 2.24
CA PHE A 282 -21.60 12.49 3.48
C PHE A 282 -20.54 11.39 3.50
N ASN A 283 -20.28 10.75 2.37
CA ASN A 283 -19.18 9.79 2.20
C ASN A 283 -17.82 10.46 2.38
N LEU A 284 -17.62 11.65 1.78
CA LEU A 284 -16.42 12.46 2.02
C LEU A 284 -16.23 12.78 3.50
N PHE A 285 -17.29 13.28 4.15
CA PHE A 285 -17.26 13.59 5.58
C PHE A 285 -16.88 12.37 6.43
N THR A 286 -17.55 11.22 6.19
CA THR A 286 -17.37 9.98 6.96
C THR A 286 -15.95 9.43 6.85
N MET A 287 -15.28 9.59 5.70
CA MET A 287 -13.93 9.11 5.52
C MET A 287 -12.84 10.03 6.09
N THR A 288 -13.22 11.21 6.62
CA THR A 288 -12.27 12.17 7.19
C THR A 288 -12.23 12.10 8.72
N PRO A 289 -11.15 12.58 9.37
CA PRO A 289 -11.08 12.71 10.82
C PRO A 289 -12.15 13.65 11.42
N TYR A 290 -12.82 14.45 10.59
CA TYR A 290 -13.89 15.36 11.03
C TYR A 290 -15.09 14.60 11.56
N TYR A 291 -15.40 13.41 11.02
CA TYR A 291 -16.49 12.54 11.47
C TYR A 291 -16.52 12.34 12.99
N TYR A 292 -15.36 12.14 13.61
CA TYR A 292 -15.25 11.92 15.05
C TYR A 292 -15.23 13.19 15.92
N LYS A 293 -15.08 14.36 15.28
CA LYS A 293 -14.88 15.64 16.00
C LYS A 293 -16.05 16.60 15.84
N THR A 294 -16.99 16.29 14.97
CA THR A 294 -18.11 17.16 14.61
C THR A 294 -19.28 16.93 15.55
N SER A 295 -19.93 18.01 16.02
CA SER A 295 -21.12 17.94 16.85
C SER A 295 -22.33 17.39 16.07
N ALA A 296 -23.28 16.79 16.78
CA ALA A 296 -24.51 16.29 16.17
C ALA A 296 -25.29 17.40 15.41
N GLU A 297 -25.26 18.62 15.93
CA GLU A 297 -25.91 19.78 15.30
C GLU A 297 -25.25 20.11 13.94
N ALA A 298 -23.93 20.11 13.86
CA ALA A 298 -23.22 20.35 12.62
C ALA A 298 -23.43 19.22 11.60
N VAL A 299 -23.56 17.98 12.06
CA VAL A 299 -23.95 16.84 11.20
C VAL A 299 -25.34 17.06 10.63
N GLU A 300 -26.32 17.55 11.42
CA GLU A 300 -27.67 17.86 10.93
C GLU A 300 -27.68 19.04 9.92
N LYS A 301 -26.76 20.00 10.05
CA LYS A 301 -26.52 21.02 9.02
C LYS A 301 -26.00 20.41 7.73
N LEU A 302 -25.00 19.55 7.83
CA LEU A 302 -24.40 18.86 6.67
C LEU A 302 -25.43 18.02 5.91
N LYS A 303 -26.34 17.34 6.61
CA LYS A 303 -27.41 16.54 6.00
C LYS A 303 -28.35 17.32 5.08
N LYS A 304 -28.41 18.66 5.22
CA LYS A 304 -29.23 19.53 4.38
C LYS A 304 -28.51 20.04 3.14
N VAL A 305 -27.19 19.76 3.02
CA VAL A 305 -26.38 20.19 1.87
C VAL A 305 -26.48 19.13 0.78
N ASN A 306 -26.97 19.53 -0.39
CA ASN A 306 -27.11 18.64 -1.55
C ASN A 306 -26.08 18.90 -2.66
N ARG A 307 -25.38 20.03 -2.59
CA ARG A 307 -24.30 20.40 -3.50
C ARG A 307 -23.22 21.14 -2.75
N LEU A 308 -21.97 20.78 -2.98
CA LEU A 308 -20.83 21.42 -2.34
C LEU A 308 -19.67 21.54 -3.35
N GLU A 309 -19.23 22.78 -3.57
CA GLU A 309 -17.99 23.05 -4.26
C GLU A 309 -16.86 23.14 -3.24
N LEU A 310 -15.76 22.47 -3.48
CA LEU A 310 -14.64 22.45 -2.54
C LEU A 310 -13.29 22.32 -3.25
N THR A 311 -12.26 22.72 -2.56
CA THR A 311 -10.88 22.60 -3.00
C THR A 311 -10.25 21.34 -2.40
N CYS A 312 -9.89 20.40 -3.27
CA CYS A 312 -9.05 19.26 -2.91
C CYS A 312 -7.59 19.69 -3.01
N GLY A 313 -6.97 19.97 -1.86
CA GLY A 313 -5.59 20.43 -1.78
C GLY A 313 -4.71 19.43 -1.04
N PHE A 314 -3.54 19.09 -1.62
CA PHE A 314 -2.64 18.08 -1.11
C PHE A 314 -1.18 18.57 -1.15
N SER A 315 -0.41 18.15 -0.16
CA SER A 315 1.05 18.28 -0.12
C SER A 315 1.64 16.92 -0.48
N ILE A 316 2.43 16.86 -1.54
CA ILE A 316 3.21 15.69 -1.96
C ILE A 316 4.68 16.01 -1.65
N ARG A 317 5.23 15.35 -0.63
CA ARG A 317 6.62 15.57 -0.20
C ARG A 317 7.46 14.35 -0.54
N THR A 318 8.64 14.60 -1.07
CA THR A 318 9.59 13.56 -1.46
C THR A 318 10.83 13.62 -0.57
N PHE A 319 11.32 12.43 -0.23
CA PHE A 319 12.49 12.29 0.64
C PHE A 319 13.42 11.22 0.07
N THR A 320 14.70 11.37 0.33
CA THR A 320 15.72 10.38 -0.01
C THR A 320 16.33 9.82 1.28
N LYS A 321 16.39 8.48 1.40
CA LYS A 321 17.05 7.83 2.52
C LYS A 321 18.53 8.21 2.55
N LYS A 322 19.02 8.69 3.70
CA LYS A 322 20.43 8.99 3.95
C LYS A 322 21.28 7.72 3.86
N ARG A 323 22.53 7.86 3.41
CA ARG A 323 23.48 6.74 3.43
C ARG A 323 23.91 6.44 4.85
N GLY A 324 24.07 5.15 5.17
CA GLY A 324 24.56 4.71 6.48
C GLY A 324 23.46 4.37 7.51
N PHE A 325 22.19 4.39 7.10
CA PHE A 325 21.06 3.97 7.95
C PHE A 325 20.37 2.71 7.42
#